data_dab8fce8c659cd23fc51848b72f8bb9f
#
_entry.id   dab8fce8c659cd23fc51848b72f8bb9f
#
_cell.length_a   1.000
_cell.length_b   1.000
_cell.length_c   1.000
_cell.angle_alpha   90.00
_cell.angle_beta   90.00
_cell.angle_gamma   90.00
#
_symmetry.space_group_name_H-M   'P 1'
#
loop_
_entity.id
_entity.type
_entity.pdbx_description
1 polymer ?
#
loop_
_entity_poly.entity_id
_entity_poly.type
_entity_poly.pdbx_seq_one_letter_code
_entity_poly.pdbx_strand_id
1 'polypeptide(L)' 'MNQNNTLKDGKKRAHIKYGIDVGVVLKEDQGTDYITYGKVQKILTNSPTHPHGIKVRLNTGEVGRVKEIL' A
#
# COMPACT_ATOMS: atom_id res chain seq x y z
N MET A 1 7.19 23.28 5.34
CA MET A 1 7.27 22.52 5.29
C MET A 1 6.68 21.54 5.51
N ASN A 2 6.25 21.12 5.28
CA ASN A 2 5.68 20.22 5.59
C ASN A 2 6.12 19.03 5.37
N GLN A 3 6.46 18.53 5.97
CA GLN A 3 7.01 17.40 5.95
C GLN A 3 6.19 16.32 6.23
N ASN A 4 4.98 16.42 6.21
CA ASN A 4 4.05 15.39 6.58
C ASN A 4 4.09 14.21 5.70
N ASN A 5 4.49 14.38 4.47
CA ASN A 5 4.54 13.26 3.55
C ASN A 5 5.54 12.22 3.95
N THR A 6 6.54 12.60 4.72
CA THR A 6 7.54 11.64 5.14
C THR A 6 7.01 10.67 6.16
N LEU A 7 5.84 10.94 6.74
CA LEU A 7 5.24 10.06 7.71
C LEU A 7 4.41 8.96 7.08
N LYS A 8 4.10 9.08 5.79
CA LYS A 8 3.27 8.10 5.10
C LYS A 8 4.17 7.15 4.34
N ASP A 9 4.35 5.98 4.90
CA ASP A 9 5.28 5.01 4.35
C ASP A 9 4.54 3.71 4.11
N GLY A 10 4.44 3.30 2.86
CA GLY A 10 3.77 2.07 2.49
C GLY A 10 4.41 0.82 3.07
N LYS A 11 5.61 0.95 3.63
CA LYS A 11 6.30 -0.16 4.26
C LYS A 11 5.94 -0.31 5.74
N LYS A 12 5.15 0.61 6.28
CA LYS A 12 4.77 0.58 7.69
C LYS A 12 3.28 0.36 7.83
N ARG A 13 2.91 -0.73 8.49
CA ARG A 13 1.51 -1.09 8.67
C ARG A 13 0.71 -0.02 9.39
N ALA A 14 1.36 0.70 10.33
CA ALA A 14 0.69 1.74 11.08
C ALA A 14 0.19 2.90 10.22
N HIS A 15 0.77 3.08 9.02
CA HIS A 15 0.38 4.17 8.14
C HIS A 15 -0.75 3.75 7.19
N ILE A 16 -1.17 2.49 7.22
CA ILE A 16 -2.19 1.97 6.33
C ILE A 16 -3.44 1.67 7.12
N LYS A 17 -4.56 2.21 6.68
CA LYS A 17 -5.83 2.02 7.36
C LYS A 17 -6.87 1.58 6.35
N TYR A 18 -7.92 0.95 6.84
CA TYR A 18 -9.02 0.55 6.00
C TYR A 18 -9.66 1.78 5.37
N GLY A 19 -9.99 1.67 4.10
CA GLY A 19 -10.72 2.71 3.39
C GLY A 19 -9.89 3.83 2.82
N ILE A 20 -8.59 3.88 3.09
CA ILE A 20 -7.76 4.94 2.51
C ILE A 20 -7.38 4.58 1.09
N ASP A 21 -7.09 5.63 0.30
CA ASP A 21 -6.64 5.42 -1.06
C ASP A 21 -5.14 5.15 -1.10
N VAL A 22 -4.76 4.12 -1.82
CA VAL A 22 -3.36 3.74 -1.94
C VAL A 22 -3.06 3.38 -3.39
N GLY A 23 -1.78 3.40 -3.74
CA GLY A 23 -1.27 2.83 -4.97
C GLY A 23 -0.47 1.59 -4.63
N VAL A 24 -0.76 0.49 -5.30
CA VAL A 24 -0.11 -0.79 -5.04
C VAL A 24 0.50 -1.35 -6.31
N VAL A 25 1.49 -2.23 -6.14
CA VAL A 25 2.03 -3.02 -7.23
C VAL A 25 1.43 -4.41 -7.10
N LEU A 26 0.70 -4.84 -8.13
CA LEU A 26 0.14 -6.17 -8.16
C LEU A 26 1.25 -7.18 -8.45
N LYS A 27 1.00 -8.44 -8.14
CA LYS A 27 2.00 -9.49 -8.34
C LYS A 27 2.48 -9.52 -9.79
N GLU A 28 1.56 -9.42 -10.73
CA GLU A 28 1.91 -9.49 -12.15
C GLU A 28 2.64 -8.25 -12.63
N ASP A 29 2.65 -7.18 -11.85
CA ASP A 29 3.31 -5.93 -12.23
C ASP A 29 4.61 -5.71 -11.51
N GLN A 30 5.07 -6.66 -10.73
CA GLN A 30 6.35 -6.55 -10.05
C GLN A 30 7.47 -6.44 -11.08
N GLY A 31 8.39 -5.50 -10.81
CA GLY A 31 9.47 -5.24 -11.76
C GLY A 31 9.11 -4.21 -12.82
N THR A 32 7.89 -3.69 -12.79
CA THR A 32 7.46 -2.60 -13.68
C THR A 32 7.16 -1.38 -12.85
N ASP A 33 6.82 -0.27 -13.53
CA ASP A 33 6.42 0.95 -12.84
C ASP A 33 4.90 1.06 -12.72
N TYR A 34 4.17 0.03 -13.10
CA TYR A 34 2.71 0.12 -13.12
C TYR A 34 2.14 0.08 -11.70
N ILE A 35 1.32 1.06 -11.39
CA ILE A 35 0.69 1.20 -10.08
C ILE A 35 -0.82 1.09 -10.26
N THR A 36 -1.45 0.28 -9.42
CA THR A 36 -2.90 0.13 -9.40
C THR A 36 -3.44 0.88 -8.18
N TYR A 37 -4.39 1.77 -8.37
CA TYR A 37 -4.93 2.58 -7.28
C TYR A 37 -6.28 2.05 -6.82
N GLY A 38 -6.53 2.13 -5.54
CA GLY A 38 -7.80 1.73 -4.98
C GLY A 38 -7.83 1.96 -3.47
N LYS A 39 -8.95 1.60 -2.85
CA LYS A 39 -9.10 1.74 -1.41
C LYS A 39 -8.78 0.45 -0.72
N VAL A 40 -8.16 0.54 0.44
CA VAL A 40 -7.78 -0.62 1.23
C VAL A 40 -9.03 -1.28 1.79
N GLN A 41 -9.25 -2.53 1.44
CA GLN A 41 -10.31 -3.34 2.01
C GLN A 41 -9.79 -4.16 3.18
N LYS A 42 -8.57 -4.70 3.06
CA LYS A 42 -8.00 -5.56 4.09
C LYS A 42 -6.48 -5.44 4.08
N ILE A 43 -5.88 -5.46 5.26
CA ILE A 43 -4.42 -5.46 5.40
C ILE A 43 -4.00 -6.90 5.63
N LEU A 44 -3.16 -7.42 4.75
CA LEU A 44 -2.77 -8.83 4.77
C LEU A 44 -1.42 -9.08 5.43
N THR A 45 -0.55 -8.07 5.49
CA THR A 45 0.74 -8.20 6.17
C THR A 45 0.51 -8.05 7.67
N ASN A 46 0.94 -9.04 8.44
CA ASN A 46 0.78 -8.99 9.90
C ASN A 46 1.93 -8.27 10.59
N SER A 47 3.09 -8.22 9.97
CA SER A 47 4.25 -7.56 10.55
C SER A 47 4.09 -6.05 10.56
N PRO A 48 4.71 -5.34 11.51
CA PRO A 48 4.63 -3.88 11.53
C PRO A 48 5.25 -3.22 10.31
N THR A 49 6.21 -3.88 9.68
CA THR A 49 6.88 -3.34 8.49
C THR A 49 7.12 -4.45 7.49
N HIS A 50 7.34 -4.05 6.24
CA HIS A 50 7.76 -4.97 5.20
C HIS A 50 8.59 -4.20 4.18
N PRO A 51 9.78 -4.71 3.81
CA PRO A 51 10.69 -3.96 2.93
C PRO A 51 10.14 -3.70 1.53
N HIS A 52 9.21 -4.53 1.06
CA HIS A 52 8.62 -4.37 -0.26
C HIS A 52 7.25 -3.72 -0.21
N GLY A 53 6.82 -3.25 0.95
CA GLY A 53 5.51 -2.64 1.13
C GLY A 53 4.53 -3.60 1.80
N ILE A 54 3.60 -3.03 2.54
CA ILE A 54 2.55 -3.79 3.22
C ILE A 54 1.62 -4.35 2.14
N LYS A 55 1.27 -5.63 2.27
CA LYS A 55 0.36 -6.27 1.34
C LYS A 55 -1.06 -6.00 1.75
N VAL A 56 -1.87 -5.56 0.82
CA VAL A 56 -3.28 -5.25 1.09
C VAL A 56 -4.15 -5.82 -0.01
N ARG A 57 -5.44 -5.98 0.29
CA ARG A 57 -6.46 -6.24 -0.71
C ARG A 57 -7.23 -4.95 -0.90
N LEU A 58 -7.42 -4.57 -2.15
CA LEU A 58 -8.22 -3.41 -2.50
C LEU A 58 -9.70 -3.79 -2.54
N ASN A 59 -10.57 -2.80 -2.49
CA ASN A 59 -12.02 -3.06 -2.55
C ASN A 59 -12.46 -3.67 -3.88
N THR A 60 -11.62 -3.60 -4.90
CA THR A 60 -11.87 -4.28 -6.17
C THR A 60 -11.52 -5.76 -6.12
N GLY A 61 -10.89 -6.22 -5.03
CA GLY A 61 -10.45 -7.60 -4.88
C GLY A 61 -9.00 -7.84 -5.26
N GLU A 62 -8.35 -6.87 -5.87
CA GLU A 62 -6.95 -7.02 -6.24
C GLU A 62 -6.04 -6.95 -5.03
N VAL A 63 -4.96 -7.71 -5.05
CA VAL A 63 -4.00 -7.78 -3.96
C VAL A 63 -2.65 -7.28 -4.44
N GLY A 64 -2.04 -6.41 -3.66
CA GLY A 64 -0.73 -5.87 -4.02
C GLY A 64 -0.02 -5.28 -2.83
N ARG A 65 1.21 -4.81 -3.09
CA ARG A 65 2.04 -4.19 -2.07
C ARG A 65 1.95 -2.68 -2.20
N VAL A 66 1.74 -2.00 -1.10
CA VAL A 66 1.55 -0.55 -1.11
C VAL A 66 2.86 0.15 -1.46
N LYS A 67 2.77 1.06 -2.42
CA LYS A 67 3.88 1.91 -2.83
C LYS A 67 3.59 3.37 -2.55
N GLU A 68 2.32 3.77 -2.59
CA GLU A 68 1.92 5.15 -2.37
C GLU A 68 0.73 5.20 -1.44
N ILE A 69 0.73 6.16 -0.56
CA ILE A 69 -0.42 6.47 0.28
C ILE A 69 -0.89 7.87 -0.12
N LEU A 70 -2.11 7.98 -0.58
CA LEU A 70 -2.63 9.24 -1.11
C LEU A 70 -3.27 10.12 -0.05
#